data_0a10dd1771ad5db6743859c360123682
#
_entry.id   0a10dd1771ad5db6743859c360123682
#
_cell.length_a   1.000
_cell.length_b   1.000
_cell.length_c   1.000
_cell.angle_alpha   90.00
_cell.angle_beta   90.00
_cell.angle_gamma   90.00
#
_symmetry.space_group_name_H-M   'P 1'
#
loop_
_entity.id
_entity.type
_entity.pdbx_description
1 polymer ?
#
loop_
_entity_poly.entity_id
_entity_poly.type
_entity_poly.pdbx_seq_one_letter_code
_entity_poly.pdbx_strand_id
1 'polypeptide(L)'
;MTDPTPQTAELVRAGGDHIPGLLKRVEAQLKEEAGSWGQPLGPHGGQTISAGGKRLRPLLLLLVAGEPSGDAQAERLVRAAAAIELIHSATLVHDDVLDNADLRRGRPTVFSTAGPEMATYTGDLLFARAFTLVTQDGDLFSVRELSEACSALARGELLQREDAWNTAVTVDRYLERCRLKTAALFEAACAIGADGGGLDPEPMRDFGSRIGLAFQLLDDVLDVSGPPERTGKPRGTDLLDGTVTLPLILAAERDPSIAATDLRALQDSEAAAGLCDRIAATDALEQSRARALEMVAEAKGLLPEGLDEERRDSLELVADGVVARYS
;
A
#
# COMPACT_ATOMS: atom_id res chain seq x y z
N MET A 1 6.92 -2.77 18.34
CA MET A 1 7.25 -3.38 17.04
C MET A 1 6.70 -4.79 17.05
N THR A 2 5.81 -5.14 16.15
CA THR A 2 5.62 -6.54 15.78
C THR A 2 6.94 -6.98 15.14
N ASP A 3 7.46 -8.15 15.51
CA ASP A 3 8.66 -8.70 14.89
C ASP A 3 8.53 -8.64 13.36
N PRO A 4 9.56 -8.18 12.65
CA PRO A 4 9.51 -8.14 11.19
C PRO A 4 9.27 -9.56 10.65
N THR A 5 8.40 -9.69 9.65
CA THR A 5 8.26 -11.00 8.99
C THR A 5 9.64 -11.46 8.47
N PRO A 6 9.91 -12.76 8.34
CA PRO A 6 11.19 -13.24 7.81
C PRO A 6 11.63 -12.54 6.52
N GLN A 7 10.69 -12.29 5.61
CA GLN A 7 10.92 -11.54 4.37
C GLN A 7 11.32 -10.07 4.61
N THR A 8 10.61 -9.36 5.50
CA THR A 8 10.98 -7.96 5.82
C THR A 8 12.37 -7.90 6.46
N ALA A 9 12.72 -8.87 7.31
CA ALA A 9 14.03 -8.95 7.91
C ALA A 9 15.14 -9.26 6.86
N GLU A 10 14.85 -10.02 5.83
CA GLU A 10 15.74 -10.27 4.71
C GLU A 10 15.96 -9.01 3.87
N LEU A 11 14.89 -8.31 3.49
CA LEU A 11 14.96 -7.04 2.76
C LEU A 11 15.77 -5.97 3.52
N VAL A 12 15.56 -5.86 4.84
CA VAL A 12 16.29 -4.92 5.71
C VAL A 12 17.79 -5.25 5.73
N ARG A 13 18.16 -6.54 5.73
CA ARG A 13 19.58 -6.95 5.68
C ARG A 13 20.21 -6.73 4.32
N ALA A 14 19.48 -7.00 3.24
CA ALA A 14 19.97 -6.84 1.87
C ALA A 14 20.22 -5.35 1.52
N GLY A 15 19.49 -4.42 2.17
CA GLY A 15 19.64 -2.97 1.95
C GLY A 15 20.84 -2.33 2.60
N GLY A 16 21.74 -3.10 3.24
CA GLY A 16 22.94 -2.59 3.88
C GLY A 16 22.78 -2.25 5.37
N ASP A 17 23.92 -2.06 6.03
CA ASP A 17 23.99 -1.86 7.49
C ASP A 17 23.31 -0.56 7.97
N HIS A 18 23.11 0.42 7.09
CA HIS A 18 22.46 1.69 7.41
C HIS A 18 20.94 1.59 7.53
N ILE A 19 20.28 0.67 6.80
CA ILE A 19 18.82 0.54 6.74
C ILE A 19 18.18 0.27 8.11
N PRO A 20 18.67 -0.67 8.94
CA PRO A 20 18.09 -0.89 10.28
C PRO A 20 18.11 0.38 11.15
N GLY A 21 19.19 1.16 11.08
CA GLY A 21 19.34 2.41 11.80
C GLY A 21 18.33 3.47 11.35
N LEU A 22 18.16 3.66 10.05
CA LEU A 22 17.22 4.60 9.47
C LEU A 22 15.77 4.21 9.78
N LEU A 23 15.39 2.94 9.64
CA LEU A 23 14.04 2.47 9.99
C LEU A 23 13.72 2.68 11.47
N LYS A 24 14.70 2.48 12.37
CA LYS A 24 14.52 2.77 13.79
C LYS A 24 14.25 4.26 14.03
N ARG A 25 14.93 5.15 13.28
CA ARG A 25 14.68 6.60 13.34
C ARG A 25 13.31 6.96 12.79
N VAL A 26 12.86 6.33 11.68
CA VAL A 26 11.50 6.49 11.15
C VAL A 26 10.46 6.11 12.20
N GLU A 27 10.61 4.97 12.87
CA GLU A 27 9.70 4.55 13.94
C GLU A 27 9.72 5.52 15.14
N ALA A 28 10.86 6.10 15.47
CA ALA A 28 10.96 7.11 16.51
C ALA A 28 10.21 8.40 16.11
N GLN A 29 10.39 8.86 14.86
CA GLN A 29 9.71 10.02 14.31
C GLN A 29 8.18 9.81 14.30
N LEU A 30 7.71 8.65 13.84
CA LEU A 30 6.29 8.31 13.85
C LEU A 30 5.68 8.33 15.25
N LYS A 31 6.41 7.85 16.25
CA LYS A 31 5.98 7.88 17.66
C LYS A 31 5.95 9.29 18.24
N GLU A 32 6.95 10.12 17.90
CA GLU A 32 7.00 11.53 18.29
C GLU A 32 5.80 12.28 17.72
N GLU A 33 5.51 12.09 16.42
CA GLU A 33 4.35 12.67 15.79
C GLU A 33 3.05 12.28 16.50
N ALA A 34 2.85 11.00 16.78
CA ALA A 34 1.67 10.52 17.50
C ALA A 34 1.56 11.10 18.91
N GLY A 35 2.66 11.25 19.63
CA GLY A 35 2.69 11.75 21.00
C GLY A 35 2.49 13.26 21.14
N SER A 36 2.74 14.04 20.08
CA SER A 36 2.75 15.50 20.13
C SER A 36 1.37 16.16 20.12
N TRP A 37 0.27 15.41 19.90
CA TRP A 37 -1.03 15.99 19.57
C TRP A 37 -1.97 16.23 20.75
N GLY A 38 -1.58 15.80 21.96
CA GLY A 38 -2.45 15.95 23.13
C GLY A 38 -3.77 15.19 23.04
N GLN A 39 -4.70 15.48 23.99
CA GLN A 39 -6.03 14.90 24.01
C GLN A 39 -6.98 15.71 23.10
N PRO A 40 -7.97 15.07 22.43
CA PRO A 40 -8.21 13.62 22.37
C PRO A 40 -7.49 12.89 21.22
N LEU A 41 -6.87 13.59 20.27
CA LEU A 41 -6.39 13.03 19.00
C LEU A 41 -5.10 12.20 19.14
N GLY A 42 -4.21 12.55 20.07
CA GLY A 42 -2.93 11.86 20.24
C GLY A 42 -3.06 10.35 20.47
N PRO A 43 -3.93 9.88 21.39
CA PRO A 43 -4.13 8.45 21.62
C PRO A 43 -4.62 7.70 20.37
N HIS A 44 -5.52 8.30 19.58
CA HIS A 44 -6.07 7.68 18.37
C HIS A 44 -5.05 7.58 17.24
N GLY A 45 -4.29 8.66 16.99
CA GLY A 45 -3.17 8.63 16.05
C GLY A 45 -2.08 7.64 16.48
N GLY A 46 -1.75 7.61 17.76
CA GLY A 46 -0.83 6.63 18.35
C GLY A 46 -1.30 5.20 18.20
N GLN A 47 -2.58 4.94 18.39
CA GLN A 47 -3.19 3.61 18.15
C GLN A 47 -3.02 3.18 16.69
N THR A 48 -3.34 4.06 15.75
CA THR A 48 -3.23 3.78 14.31
C THR A 48 -1.79 3.46 13.91
N ILE A 49 -0.83 4.30 14.30
CA ILE A 49 0.59 4.10 14.00
C ILE A 49 1.12 2.81 14.66
N SER A 50 0.70 2.53 15.91
CA SER A 50 1.10 1.37 16.70
C SER A 50 0.41 0.07 16.28
N ALA A 51 -0.68 0.14 15.50
CA ALA A 51 -1.34 -1.06 14.95
C ALA A 51 -0.40 -1.87 14.05
N GLY A 52 0.77 -1.32 13.77
CA GLY A 52 1.85 -1.98 13.07
C GLY A 52 1.64 -1.97 11.55
N GLY A 53 2.66 -2.38 10.86
CA GLY A 53 2.71 -2.50 9.40
C GLY A 53 4.09 -2.99 9.02
N LYS A 54 4.24 -3.51 7.81
CA LYS A 54 5.53 -3.95 7.29
C LYS A 54 6.45 -2.78 6.93
N ARG A 55 5.97 -1.53 7.03
CA ARG A 55 6.69 -0.30 6.66
C ARG A 55 7.31 -0.39 5.26
N LEU A 56 6.60 -1.06 4.34
CA LEU A 56 7.15 -1.36 3.01
C LEU A 56 7.46 -0.10 2.21
N ARG A 57 6.60 0.93 2.29
CA ARG A 57 6.82 2.19 1.57
C ARG A 57 7.97 3.01 2.14
N PRO A 58 8.09 3.21 3.48
CA PRO A 58 9.29 3.74 4.09
C PRO A 58 10.57 3.00 3.74
N LEU A 59 10.54 1.66 3.82
CA LEU A 59 11.68 0.81 3.47
C LEU A 59 12.08 1.01 2.00
N LEU A 60 11.11 1.01 1.09
CA LEU A 60 11.36 1.19 -0.34
C LEU A 60 12.01 2.56 -0.64
N LEU A 61 11.50 3.64 -0.03
CA LEU A 61 12.13 4.98 -0.13
C LEU A 61 13.60 4.93 0.29
N LEU A 62 13.89 4.32 1.44
CA LEU A 62 15.25 4.25 1.98
C LEU A 62 16.18 3.38 1.13
N LEU A 63 15.69 2.26 0.59
CA LEU A 63 16.46 1.40 -0.32
C LEU A 63 16.77 2.11 -1.65
N VAL A 64 15.81 2.84 -2.20
CA VAL A 64 16.01 3.65 -3.42
C VAL A 64 17.00 4.79 -3.16
N ALA A 65 16.97 5.43 -2.00
CA ALA A 65 17.91 6.49 -1.65
C ALA A 65 19.35 5.97 -1.45
N GLY A 66 19.50 4.75 -0.93
CA GLY A 66 20.79 4.18 -0.57
C GLY A 66 21.40 4.81 0.69
N GLU A 67 22.70 4.61 0.88
CA GLU A 67 23.39 5.11 2.07
C GLU A 67 23.50 6.64 2.04
N PRO A 68 23.00 7.35 3.08
CA PRO A 68 23.10 8.81 3.13
C PRO A 68 24.53 9.26 3.35
N SER A 69 24.93 10.35 2.65
CA SER A 69 26.28 10.93 2.73
C SER A 69 26.57 11.67 4.04
N GLY A 70 25.57 11.80 4.92
CA GLY A 70 25.72 12.47 6.20
C GLY A 70 24.39 12.67 6.93
N ASP A 71 24.46 13.19 8.16
CA ASP A 71 23.31 13.29 9.06
C ASP A 71 22.15 14.14 8.50
N ALA A 72 22.45 15.24 7.83
CA ALA A 72 21.40 16.11 7.25
C ALA A 72 20.56 15.39 6.18
N GLN A 73 21.21 14.63 5.29
CA GLN A 73 20.51 13.82 4.30
C GLN A 73 19.73 12.69 4.98
N ALA A 74 20.32 12.02 5.96
CA ALA A 74 19.66 10.97 6.71
C ALA A 74 18.40 11.48 7.43
N GLU A 75 18.44 12.67 8.04
CA GLU A 75 17.29 13.32 8.67
C GLU A 75 16.17 13.61 7.65
N ARG A 76 16.54 14.18 6.49
CA ARG A 76 15.58 14.44 5.39
C ARG A 76 14.89 13.15 4.93
N LEU A 77 15.66 12.08 4.69
CA LEU A 77 15.11 10.78 4.28
C LEU A 77 14.18 10.17 5.34
N VAL A 78 14.56 10.26 6.62
CA VAL A 78 13.74 9.77 7.74
C VAL A 78 12.41 10.53 7.80
N ARG A 79 12.42 11.87 7.68
CA ARG A 79 11.19 12.67 7.67
C ARG A 79 10.29 12.34 6.47
N ALA A 80 10.87 12.22 5.29
CA ALA A 80 10.11 11.84 4.08
C ALA A 80 9.50 10.43 4.20
N ALA A 81 10.26 9.47 4.70
CA ALA A 81 9.79 8.10 4.93
C ALA A 81 8.68 8.05 5.99
N ALA A 82 8.81 8.84 7.07
CA ALA A 82 7.75 8.98 8.08
C ALA A 82 6.50 9.65 7.50
N ALA A 83 6.65 10.69 6.67
CA ALA A 83 5.53 11.37 6.03
C ALA A 83 4.74 10.43 5.12
N ILE A 84 5.39 9.59 4.31
CA ILE A 84 4.73 8.56 3.50
C ILE A 84 3.91 7.61 4.37
N GLU A 85 4.45 7.16 5.49
CA GLU A 85 3.73 6.24 6.38
C GLU A 85 2.57 6.93 7.11
N LEU A 86 2.69 8.23 7.43
CA LEU A 86 1.58 9.02 7.97
C LEU A 86 0.44 9.17 6.96
N ILE A 87 0.74 9.44 5.69
CA ILE A 87 -0.25 9.48 4.62
C ILE A 87 -0.94 8.13 4.47
N HIS A 88 -0.16 7.03 4.42
CA HIS A 88 -0.74 5.69 4.39
C HIS A 88 -1.64 5.41 5.59
N SER A 89 -1.21 5.78 6.80
CA SER A 89 -2.01 5.61 8.01
C SER A 89 -3.29 6.44 7.98
N ALA A 90 -3.23 7.67 7.45
CA ALA A 90 -4.38 8.54 7.27
C ALA A 90 -5.42 7.92 6.32
N THR A 91 -4.97 7.39 5.16
CA THR A 91 -5.89 6.72 4.23
C THR A 91 -6.57 5.52 4.86
N LEU A 92 -5.84 4.70 5.64
CA LEU A 92 -6.44 3.57 6.35
C LEU A 92 -7.52 4.00 7.36
N VAL A 93 -7.32 5.11 8.08
CA VAL A 93 -8.33 5.63 9.03
C VAL A 93 -9.55 6.14 8.29
N HIS A 94 -9.38 6.83 7.15
CA HIS A 94 -10.50 7.28 6.31
C HIS A 94 -11.23 6.10 5.67
N ASP A 95 -10.50 5.08 5.19
CA ASP A 95 -11.10 3.86 4.66
C ASP A 95 -11.96 3.15 5.75
N ASP A 96 -11.48 3.09 7.01
CA ASP A 96 -12.26 2.53 8.12
C ASP A 96 -13.61 3.24 8.33
N VAL A 97 -13.67 4.55 8.08
CA VAL A 97 -14.95 5.32 8.13
C VAL A 97 -15.83 4.98 6.94
N LEU A 98 -15.25 4.94 5.74
CA LEU A 98 -15.99 4.70 4.50
C LEU A 98 -16.55 3.28 4.42
N ASP A 99 -15.84 2.30 4.99
CA ASP A 99 -16.18 0.89 4.99
C ASP A 99 -16.97 0.48 6.26
N ASN A 100 -17.18 1.40 7.21
CA ASN A 100 -17.74 1.12 8.55
C ASN A 100 -17.01 -0.04 9.25
N ALA A 101 -15.68 -0.07 9.13
CA ALA A 101 -14.86 -1.17 9.60
C ALA A 101 -14.67 -1.15 11.12
N ASP A 102 -15.17 -2.15 11.82
CA ASP A 102 -14.97 -2.28 13.28
C ASP A 102 -13.54 -2.73 13.63
N LEU A 103 -12.95 -3.56 12.80
CA LEU A 103 -11.63 -4.15 13.05
C LEU A 103 -10.68 -3.94 11.86
N ARG A 104 -9.42 -3.62 12.17
CA ARG A 104 -8.31 -3.63 11.21
C ARG A 104 -7.12 -4.41 11.80
N ARG A 105 -6.68 -5.45 11.09
CA ARG A 105 -5.60 -6.35 11.56
C ARG A 105 -5.90 -6.95 12.95
N GLY A 106 -7.17 -7.30 13.21
CA GLY A 106 -7.61 -7.86 14.47
C GLY A 106 -7.68 -6.88 15.66
N ARG A 107 -7.51 -5.57 15.42
CA ARG A 107 -7.62 -4.52 16.44
C ARG A 107 -8.80 -3.60 16.14
N PRO A 108 -9.50 -3.08 17.18
CA PRO A 108 -10.55 -2.10 16.98
C PRO A 108 -10.02 -0.87 16.25
N THR A 109 -10.81 -0.33 15.32
CA THR A 109 -10.51 0.89 14.59
C THR A 109 -10.82 2.14 15.42
N VAL A 110 -10.33 3.31 14.98
CA VAL A 110 -10.75 4.59 15.59
C VAL A 110 -12.23 4.82 15.34
N PHE A 111 -12.73 4.42 14.15
CA PHE A 111 -14.15 4.47 13.81
C PHE A 111 -15.00 3.70 14.84
N SER A 112 -14.66 2.46 15.17
CA SER A 112 -15.46 1.64 16.09
C SER A 112 -15.36 2.09 17.55
N THR A 113 -14.22 2.69 17.96
CA THR A 113 -13.98 3.06 19.36
C THR A 113 -14.37 4.49 19.71
N ALA A 114 -14.33 5.41 18.74
CA ALA A 114 -14.51 6.84 18.98
C ALA A 114 -15.49 7.50 17.98
N GLY A 115 -16.01 6.75 17.02
CA GLY A 115 -16.99 7.21 16.03
C GLY A 115 -16.38 7.84 14.78
N PRO A 116 -17.22 8.09 13.75
CA PRO A 116 -16.79 8.55 12.43
C PRO A 116 -16.13 9.95 12.46
N GLU A 117 -16.64 10.86 13.27
CA GLU A 117 -16.09 12.22 13.36
C GLU A 117 -14.64 12.19 13.89
N MET A 118 -14.38 11.44 14.98
CA MET A 118 -13.05 11.33 15.55
C MET A 118 -12.08 10.64 14.60
N ALA A 119 -12.53 9.61 13.90
CA ALA A 119 -11.73 8.93 12.88
C ALA A 119 -11.37 9.90 11.73
N THR A 120 -12.34 10.67 11.21
CA THR A 120 -12.08 11.70 10.19
C THR A 120 -11.04 12.71 10.64
N TYR A 121 -11.21 13.31 11.83
CA TYR A 121 -10.23 14.27 12.36
C TYR A 121 -8.85 13.65 12.61
N THR A 122 -8.80 12.37 13.00
CA THR A 122 -7.53 11.65 13.15
C THR A 122 -6.81 11.51 11.81
N GLY A 123 -7.53 11.12 10.75
CA GLY A 123 -6.96 11.04 9.40
C GLY A 123 -6.47 12.40 8.88
N ASP A 124 -7.29 13.46 9.04
CA ASP A 124 -6.93 14.83 8.63
C ASP A 124 -5.65 15.31 9.32
N LEU A 125 -5.53 15.02 10.63
CA LEU A 125 -4.34 15.37 11.39
C LEU A 125 -3.09 14.61 10.91
N LEU A 126 -3.22 13.31 10.62
CA LEU A 126 -2.12 12.50 10.06
C LEU A 126 -1.63 13.08 8.72
N PHE A 127 -2.54 13.50 7.83
CA PHE A 127 -2.20 14.19 6.58
C PHE A 127 -1.46 15.51 6.85
N ALA A 128 -1.99 16.35 7.73
CA ALA A 128 -1.38 17.65 8.07
C ALA A 128 0.05 17.46 8.62
N ARG A 129 0.27 16.44 9.47
CA ARG A 129 1.58 16.15 10.04
C ARG A 129 2.57 15.63 9.01
N ALA A 130 2.13 14.82 8.05
CA ALA A 130 2.97 14.37 6.95
C ALA A 130 3.57 15.55 6.18
N PHE A 131 2.73 16.53 5.80
CA PHE A 131 3.22 17.74 5.13
C PHE A 131 4.09 18.61 6.03
N THR A 132 3.80 18.70 7.34
CA THR A 132 4.66 19.42 8.29
C THR A 132 6.08 18.85 8.30
N LEU A 133 6.24 17.53 8.26
CA LEU A 133 7.56 16.89 8.27
C LEU A 133 8.40 17.29 7.04
N VAL A 134 7.84 17.15 5.83
CA VAL A 134 8.61 17.42 4.60
C VAL A 134 8.86 18.91 4.37
N THR A 135 8.04 19.79 4.94
CA THR A 135 8.27 21.25 4.83
C THR A 135 9.39 21.77 5.73
N GLN A 136 9.81 21.03 6.76
CA GLN A 136 10.90 21.44 7.67
C GLN A 136 12.24 21.62 6.92
N ASP A 137 12.48 20.87 5.87
CA ASP A 137 13.70 20.94 5.09
C ASP A 137 13.60 21.89 3.86
N GLY A 138 12.44 22.51 3.64
CA GLY A 138 12.17 23.26 2.42
C GLY A 138 12.16 22.38 1.15
N ASP A 139 11.97 21.09 1.29
CA ASP A 139 11.96 20.11 0.22
C ASP A 139 10.66 20.19 -0.60
N LEU A 140 10.66 21.10 -1.57
CA LEU A 140 9.50 21.31 -2.46
C LEU A 140 9.23 20.11 -3.37
N PHE A 141 10.25 19.30 -3.69
CA PHE A 141 10.07 18.09 -4.49
C PHE A 141 9.21 17.08 -3.72
N SER A 142 9.61 16.72 -2.51
CA SER A 142 8.82 15.81 -1.66
C SER A 142 7.41 16.33 -1.38
N VAL A 143 7.24 17.63 -1.14
CA VAL A 143 5.91 18.25 -0.96
C VAL A 143 5.03 18.04 -2.18
N ARG A 144 5.55 18.28 -3.39
CA ARG A 144 4.80 18.10 -4.64
C ARG A 144 4.43 16.63 -4.85
N GLU A 145 5.40 15.72 -4.72
CA GLU A 145 5.18 14.27 -4.89
C GLU A 145 4.08 13.75 -3.96
N LEU A 146 4.15 14.12 -2.68
CA LEU A 146 3.13 13.71 -1.71
C LEU A 146 1.75 14.34 -2.00
N SER A 147 1.71 15.58 -2.47
CA SER A 147 0.45 16.26 -2.86
C SER A 147 -0.20 15.59 -4.07
N GLU A 148 0.59 15.22 -5.07
CA GLU A 148 0.12 14.49 -6.25
C GLU A 148 -0.36 13.09 -5.86
N ALA A 149 0.38 12.39 -4.99
CA ALA A 149 -0.03 11.09 -4.47
C ALA A 149 -1.35 11.18 -3.70
N CYS A 150 -1.52 12.15 -2.79
CA CYS A 150 -2.78 12.35 -2.05
C CYS A 150 -3.96 12.61 -2.98
N SER A 151 -3.75 13.42 -4.04
CA SER A 151 -4.77 13.69 -5.05
C SER A 151 -5.14 12.43 -5.84
N ALA A 152 -4.14 11.60 -6.17
CA ALA A 152 -4.36 10.32 -6.83
C ALA A 152 -5.13 9.34 -5.93
N LEU A 153 -4.74 9.20 -4.65
CA LEU A 153 -5.41 8.35 -3.67
C LEU A 153 -6.91 8.70 -3.54
N ALA A 154 -7.23 9.99 -3.41
CA ALA A 154 -8.62 10.46 -3.33
C ALA A 154 -9.42 10.13 -4.61
N ARG A 155 -8.81 10.34 -5.80
CA ARG A 155 -9.44 9.97 -7.08
C ARG A 155 -9.62 8.46 -7.20
N GLY A 156 -8.64 7.65 -6.77
CA GLY A 156 -8.71 6.20 -6.79
C GLY A 156 -9.84 5.67 -5.91
N GLU A 157 -10.05 6.27 -4.73
CA GLU A 157 -11.17 5.94 -3.84
C GLU A 157 -12.51 6.28 -4.49
N LEU A 158 -12.64 7.47 -5.10
CA LEU A 158 -13.86 7.85 -5.83
C LEU A 158 -14.17 6.87 -6.96
N LEU A 159 -13.17 6.48 -7.77
CA LEU A 159 -13.34 5.49 -8.81
C LEU A 159 -13.81 4.14 -8.25
N GLN A 160 -13.27 3.69 -7.11
CA GLN A 160 -13.72 2.46 -6.47
C GLN A 160 -15.20 2.53 -6.07
N ARG A 161 -15.66 3.66 -5.54
CA ARG A 161 -17.06 3.89 -5.17
C ARG A 161 -17.99 3.93 -6.38
N GLU A 162 -17.56 4.58 -7.48
CA GLU A 162 -18.30 4.61 -8.73
C GLU A 162 -18.45 3.21 -9.37
N ASP A 163 -17.41 2.41 -9.26
CA ASP A 163 -17.33 1.06 -9.83
C ASP A 163 -17.96 -0.02 -8.94
N ALA A 164 -18.32 0.32 -7.70
CA ALA A 164 -18.84 -0.64 -6.74
C ALA A 164 -20.09 -1.38 -7.30
N TRP A 165 -20.08 -2.70 -7.15
CA TRP A 165 -21.17 -3.60 -7.62
C TRP A 165 -21.32 -3.72 -9.14
N ASN A 166 -20.46 -3.09 -9.93
CA ASN A 166 -20.54 -3.06 -11.38
C ASN A 166 -19.65 -4.16 -12.01
N THR A 167 -20.19 -5.33 -12.28
CA THR A 167 -19.45 -6.45 -12.91
C THR A 167 -18.98 -6.17 -14.34
N ALA A 168 -19.39 -5.04 -14.97
CA ALA A 168 -18.97 -4.63 -16.31
C ALA A 168 -17.72 -3.71 -16.30
N VAL A 169 -17.05 -3.54 -15.16
CA VAL A 169 -15.77 -2.82 -15.07
C VAL A 169 -14.74 -3.47 -15.98
N THR A 170 -14.07 -2.67 -16.82
CA THR A 170 -13.01 -3.17 -17.71
C THR A 170 -11.67 -3.33 -16.96
N VAL A 171 -10.78 -4.16 -17.50
CA VAL A 171 -9.43 -4.34 -16.97
C VAL A 171 -8.67 -3.02 -16.90
N ASP A 172 -8.76 -2.17 -17.95
CA ASP A 172 -8.05 -0.88 -17.97
C ASP A 172 -8.54 0.07 -16.86
N ARG A 173 -9.86 0.15 -16.62
CA ARG A 173 -10.43 0.95 -15.55
C ARG A 173 -10.04 0.43 -14.16
N TYR A 174 -10.03 -0.89 -13.99
CA TYR A 174 -9.53 -1.53 -12.78
C TYR A 174 -8.05 -1.17 -12.53
N LEU A 175 -7.19 -1.26 -13.55
CA LEU A 175 -5.76 -0.93 -13.42
C LEU A 175 -5.55 0.56 -13.12
N GLU A 176 -6.31 1.46 -13.74
CA GLU A 176 -6.27 2.88 -13.42
C GLU A 176 -6.61 3.12 -11.95
N ARG A 177 -7.68 2.50 -11.44
CA ARG A 177 -8.05 2.57 -10.02
C ARG A 177 -6.93 2.06 -9.11
N CYS A 178 -6.34 0.90 -9.41
CA CYS A 178 -5.23 0.34 -8.63
C CYS A 178 -4.00 1.24 -8.66
N ARG A 179 -3.69 1.86 -9.82
CA ARG A 179 -2.60 2.82 -9.91
C ARG A 179 -2.84 4.01 -9.00
N LEU A 180 -4.03 4.59 -9.06
CA LEU A 180 -4.38 5.76 -8.26
C LEU A 180 -4.48 5.46 -6.76
N LYS A 181 -5.20 4.39 -6.36
CA LYS A 181 -5.48 4.08 -4.95
C LYS A 181 -4.29 3.45 -4.23
N THR A 182 -3.45 2.69 -4.94
CA THR A 182 -2.38 1.90 -4.32
C THR A 182 -1.00 2.29 -4.82
N ALA A 183 -0.76 2.27 -6.15
CA ALA A 183 0.57 2.46 -6.70
C ALA A 183 1.09 3.90 -6.54
N ALA A 184 0.25 4.92 -6.55
CA ALA A 184 0.65 6.33 -6.45
C ALA A 184 1.55 6.64 -5.23
N LEU A 185 1.30 5.99 -4.10
CA LEU A 185 2.13 6.19 -2.91
C LEU A 185 3.44 5.38 -2.96
N PHE A 186 3.51 4.30 -3.73
CA PHE A 186 4.77 3.61 -4.08
C PHE A 186 5.58 4.43 -5.07
N GLU A 187 4.93 5.03 -6.07
CA GLU A 187 5.52 5.98 -7.03
C GLU A 187 6.21 7.13 -6.29
N ALA A 188 5.48 7.79 -5.37
CA ALA A 188 6.02 8.88 -4.56
C ALA A 188 7.18 8.42 -3.67
N ALA A 189 7.10 7.25 -3.04
CA ALA A 189 8.16 6.70 -2.21
C ALA A 189 9.46 6.51 -3.00
N CYS A 190 9.36 5.92 -4.20
CA CYS A 190 10.52 5.68 -5.06
C CYS A 190 11.09 6.99 -5.64
N ALA A 191 10.23 7.92 -6.08
CA ALA A 191 10.66 9.20 -6.62
C ALA A 191 11.38 10.06 -5.58
N ILE A 192 10.82 10.16 -4.36
CA ILE A 192 11.43 10.91 -3.25
C ILE A 192 12.73 10.25 -2.80
N GLY A 193 12.77 8.91 -2.74
CA GLY A 193 14.00 8.18 -2.46
C GLY A 193 15.09 8.44 -3.49
N ALA A 194 14.73 8.47 -4.78
CA ALA A 194 15.66 8.75 -5.88
C ALA A 194 16.22 10.16 -5.79
N ASP A 195 15.37 11.19 -5.68
CA ASP A 195 15.81 12.58 -5.49
C ASP A 195 16.72 12.71 -4.27
N GLY A 196 16.31 12.12 -3.15
CA GLY A 196 17.09 12.11 -1.91
C GLY A 196 18.43 11.39 -2.02
N GLY A 197 18.54 10.38 -2.87
CA GLY A 197 19.76 9.61 -3.17
C GLY A 197 20.56 10.11 -4.37
N GLY A 198 20.13 11.21 -5.01
CA GLY A 198 20.82 11.79 -6.18
C GLY A 198 20.65 11.00 -7.48
N LEU A 199 19.58 10.21 -7.60
CA LEU A 199 19.18 9.51 -8.83
C LEU A 199 18.12 10.32 -9.59
N ASP A 200 17.94 9.99 -10.88
CA ASP A 200 16.78 10.47 -11.64
C ASP A 200 15.49 9.87 -11.04
N PRO A 201 14.52 10.71 -10.63
CA PRO A 201 13.27 10.23 -10.04
C PRO A 201 12.37 9.44 -11.01
N GLU A 202 12.39 9.74 -12.32
CA GLU A 202 11.41 9.19 -13.26
C GLU A 202 11.48 7.65 -13.42
N PRO A 203 12.66 7.03 -13.66
CA PRO A 203 12.75 5.57 -13.73
C PRO A 203 12.34 4.89 -12.44
N MET A 204 12.63 5.52 -11.30
CA MET A 204 12.29 4.98 -9.98
C MET A 204 10.81 5.16 -9.65
N ARG A 205 10.16 6.21 -10.15
CA ARG A 205 8.70 6.38 -10.11
C ARG A 205 8.02 5.22 -10.86
N ASP A 206 8.48 4.94 -12.08
CA ASP A 206 7.94 3.85 -12.90
C ASP A 206 8.15 2.48 -12.24
N PHE A 207 9.33 2.26 -11.64
CA PHE A 207 9.60 1.08 -10.80
C PHE A 207 8.55 0.97 -9.67
N GLY A 208 8.35 2.04 -8.91
CA GLY A 208 7.37 2.10 -7.81
C GLY A 208 5.95 1.81 -8.29
N SER A 209 5.57 2.34 -9.46
CA SER A 209 4.27 2.09 -10.10
C SER A 209 4.04 0.59 -10.35
N ARG A 210 5.02 -0.08 -10.99
CA ARG A 210 4.92 -1.51 -11.30
C ARG A 210 4.84 -2.36 -10.03
N ILE A 211 5.66 -2.05 -9.02
CA ILE A 211 5.65 -2.75 -7.73
C ILE A 211 4.31 -2.55 -7.01
N GLY A 212 3.78 -1.33 -6.98
CA GLY A 212 2.50 -1.02 -6.35
C GLY A 212 1.32 -1.71 -7.03
N LEU A 213 1.31 -1.76 -8.37
CA LEU A 213 0.30 -2.49 -9.15
C LEU A 213 0.40 -4.00 -8.90
N ALA A 214 1.59 -4.60 -9.02
CA ALA A 214 1.79 -6.03 -8.75
C ALA A 214 1.34 -6.40 -7.33
N PHE A 215 1.67 -5.56 -6.35
CA PHE A 215 1.23 -5.73 -4.96
C PHE A 215 -0.29 -5.80 -4.85
N GLN A 216 -1.03 -4.88 -5.51
CA GLN A 216 -2.49 -4.84 -5.46
C GLN A 216 -3.10 -6.06 -6.17
N LEU A 217 -2.62 -6.41 -7.36
CA LEU A 217 -3.13 -7.57 -8.10
C LEU A 217 -3.01 -8.86 -7.29
N LEU A 218 -1.89 -9.03 -6.59
CA LEU A 218 -1.66 -10.22 -5.75
C LEU A 218 -2.50 -10.20 -4.46
N ASP A 219 -2.77 -9.01 -3.90
CA ASP A 219 -3.67 -8.88 -2.74
C ASP A 219 -5.10 -9.28 -3.12
N ASP A 220 -5.57 -8.87 -4.31
CA ASP A 220 -6.88 -9.25 -4.85
C ASP A 220 -6.98 -10.76 -5.15
N VAL A 221 -5.89 -11.37 -5.67
CA VAL A 221 -5.81 -12.83 -5.83
C VAL A 221 -5.90 -13.54 -4.48
N LEU A 222 -5.25 -12.99 -3.46
CA LEU A 222 -5.25 -13.56 -2.11
C LEU A 222 -6.64 -13.45 -1.46
N ASP A 223 -7.39 -12.37 -1.69
CA ASP A 223 -8.76 -12.24 -1.19
C ASP A 223 -9.67 -13.37 -1.71
N VAL A 224 -9.50 -13.79 -2.97
CA VAL A 224 -10.27 -14.91 -3.55
C VAL A 224 -9.75 -16.29 -3.12
N SER A 225 -8.42 -16.50 -3.08
CA SER A 225 -7.81 -17.82 -2.93
C SER A 225 -7.18 -18.09 -1.56
N GLY A 226 -6.94 -17.05 -0.76
CA GLY A 226 -6.18 -17.17 0.49
C GLY A 226 -6.98 -17.83 1.61
N PRO A 227 -6.37 -18.73 2.41
CA PRO A 227 -7.00 -19.26 3.59
C PRO A 227 -7.15 -18.17 4.67
N PRO A 228 -8.28 -18.12 5.41
CA PRO A 228 -8.55 -17.11 6.44
C PRO A 228 -7.44 -16.98 7.49
N GLU A 229 -6.76 -18.09 7.81
CA GLU A 229 -5.66 -18.13 8.77
C GLU A 229 -4.45 -17.31 8.30
N ARG A 230 -4.26 -17.18 6.97
CA ARG A 230 -3.17 -16.41 6.35
C ARG A 230 -3.55 -14.95 6.13
N THR A 231 -4.79 -14.69 5.73
CA THR A 231 -5.30 -13.36 5.39
C THR A 231 -5.76 -12.58 6.61
N GLY A 232 -6.19 -13.28 7.67
CA GLY A 232 -6.80 -12.70 8.85
C GLY A 232 -8.24 -12.21 8.63
N LYS A 233 -8.82 -12.48 7.44
CA LYS A 233 -10.21 -12.13 7.07
C LYS A 233 -10.83 -13.27 6.25
N PRO A 234 -12.18 -13.39 6.21
CA PRO A 234 -12.85 -14.34 5.32
C PRO A 234 -12.50 -14.10 3.85
N ARG A 235 -12.54 -15.14 3.02
CA ARG A 235 -12.38 -15.04 1.57
C ARG A 235 -13.53 -14.24 0.97
N GLY A 236 -13.23 -13.47 -0.06
CA GLY A 236 -14.23 -12.70 -0.79
C GLY A 236 -14.76 -11.49 -0.02
N THR A 237 -13.96 -10.92 0.88
CA THR A 237 -14.31 -9.66 1.55
C THR A 237 -14.53 -8.55 0.52
N ASP A 238 -13.70 -8.46 -0.52
CA ASP A 238 -13.85 -7.49 -1.59
C ASP A 238 -15.19 -7.67 -2.34
N LEU A 239 -15.65 -8.92 -2.52
CA LEU A 239 -16.95 -9.21 -3.15
C LEU A 239 -18.12 -8.75 -2.28
N LEU A 240 -18.03 -8.90 -0.95
CA LEU A 240 -19.04 -8.44 -0.01
C LEU A 240 -19.10 -6.91 0.06
N ASP A 241 -17.98 -6.23 -0.12
CA ASP A 241 -17.89 -4.78 -0.16
C ASP A 241 -18.24 -4.21 -1.56
N GLY A 242 -18.55 -5.09 -2.52
CA GLY A 242 -18.88 -4.71 -3.91
C GLY A 242 -17.68 -4.26 -4.73
N THR A 243 -16.46 -4.49 -4.25
CA THR A 243 -15.24 -4.17 -4.97
C THR A 243 -14.98 -5.17 -6.08
N VAL A 244 -15.02 -4.71 -7.32
CA VAL A 244 -14.79 -5.54 -8.52
C VAL A 244 -13.29 -5.59 -8.78
N THR A 245 -12.69 -6.77 -8.65
CA THR A 245 -11.23 -7.00 -8.77
C THR A 245 -10.88 -7.79 -10.03
N LEU A 246 -9.60 -7.81 -10.39
CA LEU A 246 -9.15 -8.47 -11.64
C LEU A 246 -9.57 -9.95 -11.73
N PRO A 247 -9.47 -10.78 -10.67
CA PRO A 247 -9.96 -12.15 -10.72
C PRO A 247 -11.44 -12.25 -11.11
N LEU A 248 -12.29 -11.38 -10.57
CA LEU A 248 -13.73 -11.37 -10.92
C LEU A 248 -13.94 -10.92 -12.36
N ILE A 249 -13.26 -9.87 -12.83
CA ILE A 249 -13.37 -9.38 -14.22
C ILE A 249 -13.01 -10.47 -15.21
N LEU A 250 -11.86 -11.12 -15.03
CA LEU A 250 -11.40 -12.19 -15.93
C LEU A 250 -12.29 -13.43 -15.87
N ALA A 251 -12.78 -13.80 -14.69
CA ALA A 251 -13.72 -14.92 -14.54
C ALA A 251 -15.07 -14.63 -15.24
N ALA A 252 -15.57 -13.39 -15.14
CA ALA A 252 -16.79 -12.97 -15.81
C ALA A 252 -16.70 -13.02 -17.35
N GLU A 253 -15.52 -12.79 -17.91
CA GLU A 253 -15.26 -12.98 -19.35
C GLU A 253 -15.33 -14.45 -19.78
N ARG A 254 -15.06 -15.39 -18.89
CA ARG A 254 -15.06 -16.84 -19.15
C ARG A 254 -16.40 -17.51 -18.88
N ASP A 255 -17.10 -17.05 -17.85
CA ASP A 255 -18.36 -17.64 -17.39
C ASP A 255 -19.47 -16.58 -17.33
N PRO A 256 -20.41 -16.60 -18.29
CA PRO A 256 -21.55 -15.69 -18.32
C PRO A 256 -22.40 -15.72 -17.02
N SER A 257 -22.38 -16.83 -16.30
CA SER A 257 -23.10 -16.93 -15.03
C SER A 257 -22.44 -16.16 -13.90
N ILE A 258 -21.11 -15.97 -13.95
CA ILE A 258 -20.36 -15.08 -13.06
C ILE A 258 -20.67 -13.62 -13.45
N ALA A 259 -20.63 -13.29 -14.74
CA ALA A 259 -20.95 -11.96 -15.24
C ALA A 259 -22.37 -11.50 -14.83
N ALA A 260 -23.33 -12.42 -14.80
CA ALA A 260 -24.72 -12.16 -14.41
C ALA A 260 -24.97 -12.16 -12.89
N THR A 261 -23.94 -12.35 -12.06
CA THR A 261 -24.09 -12.38 -10.61
C THR A 261 -24.38 -10.96 -10.09
N ASP A 262 -25.48 -10.79 -9.34
CA ASP A 262 -25.71 -9.57 -8.59
C ASP A 262 -24.90 -9.63 -7.28
N LEU A 263 -23.81 -8.88 -7.20
CA LEU A 263 -22.96 -8.84 -6.03
C LEU A 263 -23.69 -8.31 -4.78
N ARG A 264 -24.73 -7.47 -4.94
CA ARG A 264 -25.56 -6.98 -3.84
C ARG A 264 -26.41 -8.06 -3.19
N ALA A 265 -26.59 -9.18 -3.88
CA ALA A 265 -27.30 -10.35 -3.35
C ALA A 265 -26.42 -11.23 -2.45
N LEU A 266 -25.10 -10.99 -2.40
CA LEU A 266 -24.19 -11.67 -1.47
C LEU A 266 -24.41 -11.12 -0.08
N GLN A 267 -25.01 -11.91 0.82
CA GLN A 267 -25.39 -11.44 2.15
C GLN A 267 -24.43 -11.88 3.27
N ASP A 268 -23.57 -12.85 3.00
CA ASP A 268 -22.67 -13.42 3.99
C ASP A 268 -21.38 -13.99 3.37
N SER A 269 -20.46 -14.38 4.24
CA SER A 269 -19.17 -14.94 3.86
C SER A 269 -19.27 -16.30 3.16
N GLU A 270 -20.36 -17.07 3.37
CA GLU A 270 -20.56 -18.36 2.72
C GLU A 270 -20.92 -18.15 1.24
N ALA A 271 -21.82 -17.22 0.94
CA ALA A 271 -22.18 -16.84 -0.41
C ALA A 271 -20.98 -16.27 -1.18
N ALA A 272 -20.19 -15.40 -0.52
CA ALA A 272 -18.96 -14.85 -1.09
C ALA A 272 -17.93 -15.96 -1.38
N ALA A 273 -17.71 -16.90 -0.44
CA ALA A 273 -16.82 -18.03 -0.65
C ALA A 273 -17.26 -18.93 -1.80
N GLY A 274 -18.57 -19.15 -1.97
CA GLY A 274 -19.12 -19.88 -3.12
C GLY A 274 -18.82 -19.19 -4.46
N LEU A 275 -18.86 -17.85 -4.53
CA LEU A 275 -18.46 -17.12 -5.73
C LEU A 275 -16.94 -17.18 -5.91
N CYS A 276 -16.15 -17.11 -4.85
CA CYS A 276 -14.68 -17.31 -4.92
C CYS A 276 -14.33 -18.68 -5.50
N ASP A 277 -15.03 -19.75 -5.12
CA ASP A 277 -14.80 -21.10 -5.67
C ASP A 277 -15.13 -21.17 -7.16
N ARG A 278 -16.18 -20.48 -7.63
CA ARG A 278 -16.48 -20.37 -9.06
C ARG A 278 -15.43 -19.59 -9.83
N ILE A 279 -14.93 -18.48 -9.26
CA ILE A 279 -13.81 -17.71 -9.84
C ILE A 279 -12.56 -18.60 -9.93
N ALA A 280 -12.22 -19.31 -8.85
CA ALA A 280 -11.05 -20.19 -8.77
C ALA A 280 -11.15 -21.41 -9.70
N ALA A 281 -12.36 -21.82 -10.13
CA ALA A 281 -12.55 -22.88 -11.10
C ALA A 281 -12.23 -22.45 -12.54
N THR A 282 -12.03 -21.15 -12.79
CA THR A 282 -11.54 -20.59 -14.07
C THR A 282 -10.03 -20.40 -14.03
N ASP A 283 -9.44 -19.94 -15.16
CA ASP A 283 -8.03 -19.55 -15.25
C ASP A 283 -7.75 -18.12 -14.77
N ALA A 284 -8.74 -17.42 -14.21
CA ALA A 284 -8.66 -16.01 -13.83
C ALA A 284 -7.59 -15.72 -12.78
N LEU A 285 -7.43 -16.60 -11.77
CA LEU A 285 -6.39 -16.45 -10.75
C LEU A 285 -4.99 -16.63 -11.33
N GLU A 286 -4.81 -17.59 -12.23
CA GLU A 286 -3.53 -17.83 -12.92
C GLU A 286 -3.15 -16.62 -13.79
N GLN A 287 -4.10 -16.11 -14.59
CA GLN A 287 -3.89 -14.92 -15.42
C GLN A 287 -3.59 -13.67 -14.59
N SER A 288 -4.29 -13.47 -13.45
CA SER A 288 -4.02 -12.35 -12.54
C SER A 288 -2.61 -12.43 -11.96
N ARG A 289 -2.17 -13.62 -11.55
CA ARG A 289 -0.79 -13.85 -11.05
C ARG A 289 0.24 -13.62 -12.15
N ALA A 290 0.01 -14.15 -13.36
CA ALA A 290 0.91 -13.97 -14.50
C ALA A 290 1.11 -12.49 -14.80
N ARG A 291 0.04 -11.69 -14.81
CA ARG A 291 0.11 -10.24 -15.02
C ARG A 291 0.90 -9.51 -13.93
N ALA A 292 0.73 -9.90 -12.67
CA ALA A 292 1.53 -9.35 -11.58
C ALA A 292 3.03 -9.69 -11.72
N LEU A 293 3.35 -10.92 -12.14
CA LEU A 293 4.73 -11.36 -12.41
C LEU A 293 5.36 -10.57 -13.58
N GLU A 294 4.60 -10.31 -14.65
CA GLU A 294 5.04 -9.45 -15.76
C GLU A 294 5.39 -8.04 -15.26
N MET A 295 4.54 -7.43 -14.42
CA MET A 295 4.81 -6.12 -13.83
C MET A 295 6.08 -6.11 -12.96
N VAL A 296 6.34 -7.19 -12.20
CA VAL A 296 7.58 -7.32 -11.43
C VAL A 296 8.80 -7.44 -12.35
N ALA A 297 8.70 -8.20 -13.43
CA ALA A 297 9.78 -8.31 -14.42
C ALA A 297 10.04 -6.97 -15.14
N GLU A 298 8.97 -6.24 -15.51
CA GLU A 298 9.07 -4.88 -16.06
C GLU A 298 9.75 -3.92 -15.07
N ALA A 299 9.35 -3.97 -13.78
CA ALA A 299 9.97 -3.14 -12.73
C ALA A 299 11.48 -3.35 -12.66
N LYS A 300 11.94 -4.60 -12.63
CA LYS A 300 13.39 -4.90 -12.62
C LYS A 300 14.10 -4.35 -13.86
N GLY A 301 13.46 -4.39 -15.03
CA GLY A 301 13.98 -3.83 -16.27
C GLY A 301 14.10 -2.29 -16.27
N LEU A 302 13.39 -1.59 -15.38
CA LEU A 302 13.44 -0.13 -15.25
C LEU A 302 14.57 0.36 -14.34
N LEU A 303 15.23 -0.55 -13.60
CA LEU A 303 16.33 -0.16 -12.71
C LEU A 303 17.50 0.43 -13.51
N PRO A 304 17.97 1.64 -13.17
CA PRO A 304 19.05 2.32 -13.90
C PRO A 304 20.34 1.49 -13.93
N GLU A 305 21.04 1.47 -15.08
CA GLU A 305 22.30 0.74 -15.23
C GLU A 305 23.41 1.23 -14.28
N GLY A 306 23.35 2.50 -13.86
CA GLY A 306 24.33 3.13 -12.97
C GLY A 306 24.10 2.88 -11.47
N LEU A 307 23.12 2.05 -11.07
CA LEU A 307 22.97 1.65 -9.68
C LEU A 307 24.16 0.78 -9.23
N ASP A 308 24.65 1.01 -8.01
CA ASP A 308 25.56 0.07 -7.36
C ASP A 308 24.89 -1.30 -7.17
N GLU A 309 25.71 -2.35 -7.09
CA GLU A 309 25.26 -3.74 -7.07
C GLU A 309 24.38 -4.01 -5.84
N GLU A 310 24.77 -3.53 -4.65
CA GLU A 310 24.02 -3.74 -3.39
C GLU A 310 22.62 -3.12 -3.45
N ARG A 311 22.50 -1.89 -3.99
CA ARG A 311 21.20 -1.22 -4.15
C ARG A 311 20.34 -1.92 -5.18
N ARG A 312 20.92 -2.34 -6.32
CA ARG A 312 20.22 -3.11 -7.35
C ARG A 312 19.65 -4.41 -6.78
N ASP A 313 20.49 -5.22 -6.12
CA ASP A 313 20.10 -6.49 -5.54
C ASP A 313 18.99 -6.32 -4.51
N SER A 314 19.06 -5.28 -3.69
CA SER A 314 18.04 -4.96 -2.70
C SER A 314 16.69 -4.62 -3.33
N LEU A 315 16.68 -3.82 -4.41
CA LEU A 315 15.46 -3.45 -5.13
C LEU A 315 14.87 -4.63 -5.90
N GLU A 316 15.70 -5.49 -6.49
CA GLU A 316 15.25 -6.74 -7.12
C GLU A 316 14.66 -7.69 -6.08
N LEU A 317 15.26 -7.79 -4.90
CA LEU A 317 14.73 -8.60 -3.79
C LEU A 317 13.38 -8.05 -3.27
N VAL A 318 13.20 -6.72 -3.23
CA VAL A 318 11.88 -6.12 -2.92
C VAL A 318 10.85 -6.54 -3.96
N ALA A 319 11.19 -6.45 -5.25
CA ALA A 319 10.31 -6.84 -6.34
C ALA A 319 9.91 -8.33 -6.24
N ASP A 320 10.87 -9.23 -5.97
CA ASP A 320 10.61 -10.65 -5.73
C ASP A 320 9.81 -10.90 -4.45
N GLY A 321 10.06 -10.13 -3.40
CA GLY A 321 9.36 -10.21 -2.13
C GLY A 321 7.87 -9.88 -2.23
N VAL A 322 7.47 -9.06 -3.20
CA VAL A 322 6.05 -8.82 -3.50
C VAL A 322 5.38 -10.11 -3.96
N VAL A 323 6.03 -10.89 -4.82
CA VAL A 323 5.52 -12.17 -5.33
C VAL A 323 5.56 -13.26 -4.26
N ALA A 324 6.69 -13.43 -3.57
CA ALA A 324 6.90 -14.49 -2.58
C ALA A 324 5.90 -14.43 -1.41
N ARG A 325 5.30 -13.27 -1.17
CA ARG A 325 4.22 -13.11 -0.18
C ARG A 325 2.96 -13.91 -0.53
N TYR A 326 2.76 -14.19 -1.81
CA TYR A 326 1.51 -14.75 -2.35
C TYR A 326 1.68 -16.15 -2.96
N SER A 327 2.91 -16.74 -2.90
CA SER A 327 3.22 -18.11 -3.28
C SER A 327 2.97 -19.13 -2.18
#